data_cd68e41c568021ab4c282891c12218f6
#
_entry.id   cd68e41c568021ab4c282891c12218f6
#
_cell.length_a   1.000
_cell.length_b   1.000
_cell.length_c   1.000
_cell.angle_alpha   90.00
_cell.angle_beta   90.00
_cell.angle_gamma   90.00
#
_symmetry.space_group_name_H-M   'P 1'
#
loop_
_entity.id
_entity.type
_entity.pdbx_description
1 polymer ?
#
loop_
_entity_poly.entity_id
_entity_poly.type
_entity_poly.pdbx_seq_one_letter_code
_entity_poly.pdbx_strand_id
1 'polypeptide(L)'
;MVECLTGKKILIKGNYAIANAAVLAGCQCYFGYPITPQSEIGEFMSGKMQELGRSYVSAESELAAINMTIGACATGAKAMSSSSSCAIALMQEALSYAASDELPVVLISVMRGGPGLGNIYSSQGDYFQTTKGGGNGDYKLIALAPSTVQECVDLTYKAFYLAHKYKNPTVLLADGLLGQMMEPVEFKPYPYPEIDNSEWALTGAKGRKSRIIRSYAPLADEQCVFLEKLFNKYKQIEENETEWEEIGTEDADIVLVSFGSTFRNIKTAAKICRQKGLKVGVFRPITLYPFPHKRLNELADRVKKFISVEVNMGQMINDIKLSVDGKVPVELIHKPVGAPPAPEDIAAQVEELA
;
A
#
# COMPACT_ATOMS: atom_id res chain seq x y z
N MET A 1 -22.98 -10.26 12.37
CA MET A 1 -22.95 -10.39 10.88
C MET A 1 -21.53 -10.50 10.33
N VAL A 2 -20.52 -9.80 10.85
CA VAL A 2 -19.11 -9.95 10.44
C VAL A 2 -18.59 -11.36 10.75
N GLU A 3 -18.93 -11.93 11.90
CA GLU A 3 -18.62 -13.34 12.25
C GLU A 3 -19.31 -14.36 11.32
N CYS A 4 -20.43 -14.01 10.68
CA CYS A 4 -21.11 -14.87 9.72
C CYS A 4 -20.39 -15.03 8.36
N LEU A 5 -19.40 -14.16 8.06
CA LEU A 5 -18.64 -14.20 6.81
C LEU A 5 -17.41 -15.10 6.90
N THR A 6 -16.96 -15.43 8.11
CA THR A 6 -15.76 -16.23 8.33
C THR A 6 -15.97 -17.67 7.85
N GLY A 7 -15.02 -18.15 7.03
CA GLY A 7 -15.04 -19.53 6.48
C GLY A 7 -15.96 -19.74 5.28
N LYS A 8 -16.55 -18.69 4.72
CA LYS A 8 -17.36 -18.77 3.49
C LYS A 8 -16.73 -17.93 2.39
N LYS A 9 -16.73 -18.47 1.16
CA LYS A 9 -16.39 -17.67 -0.02
C LYS A 9 -17.60 -16.87 -0.45
N ILE A 10 -17.43 -15.54 -0.53
CA ILE A 10 -18.44 -14.60 -1.00
C ILE A 10 -17.92 -13.80 -2.19
N LEU A 11 -18.78 -13.51 -3.15
CA LEU A 11 -18.44 -12.63 -4.26
C LEU A 11 -18.60 -11.18 -3.79
N ILE A 12 -17.50 -10.41 -3.79
CA ILE A 12 -17.47 -9.06 -3.20
C ILE A 12 -16.54 -8.13 -3.98
N LYS A 13 -16.86 -6.84 -4.03
CA LYS A 13 -15.97 -5.80 -4.57
C LYS A 13 -14.75 -5.57 -3.68
N GLY A 14 -13.60 -5.19 -4.29
CA GLY A 14 -12.38 -4.88 -3.58
C GLY A 14 -12.55 -3.83 -2.47
N ASN A 15 -13.26 -2.72 -2.74
CA ASN A 15 -13.52 -1.69 -1.73
C ASN A 15 -14.28 -2.24 -0.50
N TYR A 16 -15.31 -3.03 -0.72
CA TYR A 16 -16.04 -3.68 0.39
C TYR A 16 -15.20 -4.76 1.09
N ALA A 17 -14.33 -5.45 0.37
CA ALA A 17 -13.41 -6.43 0.94
C ALA A 17 -12.43 -5.76 1.90
N ILE A 18 -11.83 -4.63 1.51
CA ILE A 18 -10.96 -3.79 2.36
C ILE A 18 -11.71 -3.33 3.61
N ALA A 19 -12.91 -2.78 3.45
CA ALA A 19 -13.69 -2.25 4.57
C ALA A 19 -14.08 -3.35 5.58
N ASN A 20 -14.53 -4.52 5.10
CA ASN A 20 -14.81 -5.67 5.97
C ASN A 20 -13.55 -6.17 6.69
N ALA A 21 -12.43 -6.26 5.98
CA ALA A 21 -11.15 -6.65 6.57
C ALA A 21 -10.71 -5.68 7.67
N ALA A 22 -10.85 -4.37 7.47
CA ALA A 22 -10.54 -3.38 8.49
C ALA A 22 -11.37 -3.57 9.77
N VAL A 23 -12.67 -3.85 9.63
CA VAL A 23 -13.54 -4.15 10.76
C VAL A 23 -13.11 -5.40 11.50
N LEU A 24 -12.73 -6.47 10.76
CA LEU A 24 -12.23 -7.73 11.31
C LEU A 24 -10.85 -7.60 11.95
N ALA A 25 -9.98 -6.71 11.43
CA ALA A 25 -8.71 -6.35 12.05
C ALA A 25 -8.87 -5.56 13.37
N GLY A 26 -10.10 -5.22 13.74
CA GLY A 26 -10.39 -4.49 14.97
C GLY A 26 -10.34 -2.96 14.82
N CYS A 27 -10.50 -2.41 13.61
CA CYS A 27 -10.61 -0.96 13.40
C CYS A 27 -11.67 -0.37 14.33
N GLN A 28 -11.25 0.56 15.19
CA GLN A 28 -12.11 1.21 16.20
C GLN A 28 -12.61 2.58 15.76
N CYS A 29 -11.84 3.24 14.88
CA CYS A 29 -12.16 4.59 14.42
C CYS A 29 -11.94 4.69 12.91
N TYR A 30 -12.91 5.22 12.20
CA TYR A 30 -12.79 5.57 10.78
C TYR A 30 -13.17 7.03 10.58
N PHE A 31 -12.29 7.75 9.90
CA PHE A 31 -12.50 9.14 9.51
C PHE A 31 -12.24 9.26 8.01
N GLY A 32 -13.21 9.81 7.27
CA GLY A 32 -13.08 9.91 5.82
C GLY A 32 -13.83 11.07 5.22
N TYR A 33 -13.52 11.38 3.98
CA TYR A 33 -14.24 12.29 3.11
C TYR A 33 -14.56 11.57 1.81
N PRO A 34 -15.79 11.67 1.27
CA PRO A 34 -16.19 10.88 0.11
C PRO A 34 -15.45 11.32 -1.16
N ILE A 35 -14.82 10.35 -1.85
CA ILE A 35 -14.17 10.54 -3.15
C ILE A 35 -14.19 9.24 -3.96
N THR A 36 -14.44 9.35 -5.28
CA THR A 36 -14.35 8.25 -6.23
C THR A 36 -12.86 7.93 -6.53
N PRO A 37 -12.45 6.63 -6.64
CA PRO A 37 -13.28 5.43 -6.74
C PRO A 37 -13.39 4.60 -5.44
N GLN A 38 -13.19 5.17 -4.26
CA GLN A 38 -13.20 4.45 -2.98
C GLN A 38 -14.47 4.66 -2.13
N SER A 39 -15.50 5.29 -2.65
CA SER A 39 -16.70 5.72 -1.90
C SER A 39 -17.37 4.59 -1.12
N GLU A 40 -17.35 3.37 -1.64
CA GLU A 40 -17.93 2.18 -0.99
C GLU A 40 -17.27 1.84 0.34
N ILE A 41 -15.99 2.23 0.55
CA ILE A 41 -15.32 2.03 1.85
C ILE A 41 -16.01 2.89 2.91
N GLY A 42 -16.15 4.19 2.65
CA GLY A 42 -16.82 5.12 3.57
C GLY A 42 -18.30 4.77 3.79
N GLU A 43 -19.00 4.40 2.71
CA GLU A 43 -20.41 3.96 2.79
C GLU A 43 -20.56 2.76 3.72
N PHE A 44 -19.80 1.70 3.53
CA PHE A 44 -19.82 0.53 4.40
C PHE A 44 -19.46 0.87 5.85
N MET A 45 -18.37 1.64 6.05
CA MET A 45 -17.91 2.00 7.38
C MET A 45 -18.93 2.86 8.13
N SER A 46 -19.69 3.73 7.45
CA SER A 46 -20.69 4.60 8.10
C SER A 46 -21.78 3.81 8.84
N GLY A 47 -22.31 2.76 8.25
CA GLY A 47 -23.29 1.90 8.88
C GLY A 47 -22.67 0.91 9.86
N LYS A 48 -21.57 0.27 9.47
CA LYS A 48 -20.96 -0.82 10.23
C LYS A 48 -20.32 -0.38 11.54
N MET A 49 -19.64 0.77 11.55
CA MET A 49 -19.02 1.30 12.76
C MET A 49 -20.08 1.66 13.80
N GLN A 50 -21.21 2.25 13.39
CA GLN A 50 -22.34 2.53 14.30
C GLN A 50 -22.96 1.26 14.87
N GLU A 51 -23.19 0.24 14.02
CA GLU A 51 -23.72 -1.07 14.45
C GLU A 51 -22.84 -1.72 15.53
N LEU A 52 -21.52 -1.52 15.45
CA LEU A 52 -20.55 -2.08 16.39
C LEU A 52 -20.23 -1.17 17.60
N GLY A 53 -20.88 0.00 17.72
CA GLY A 53 -20.58 0.98 18.76
C GLY A 53 -19.18 1.59 18.65
N ARG A 54 -18.61 1.63 17.42
CA ARG A 54 -17.31 2.20 17.09
C ARG A 54 -17.45 3.59 16.47
N SER A 55 -16.34 4.33 16.37
CA SER A 55 -16.36 5.72 15.89
C SER A 55 -16.33 5.80 14.37
N TYR A 56 -17.24 6.57 13.79
CA TYR A 56 -17.25 6.98 12.39
C TYR A 56 -17.51 8.48 12.30
N VAL A 57 -16.72 9.20 11.51
CA VAL A 57 -16.97 10.62 11.19
C VAL A 57 -16.74 10.85 9.70
N SER A 58 -17.75 11.43 9.04
CA SER A 58 -17.54 12.08 7.73
C SER A 58 -17.01 13.49 8.01
N ALA A 59 -15.73 13.68 7.73
CA ALA A 59 -15.05 14.96 7.94
C ALA A 59 -15.43 15.97 6.83
N GLU A 60 -15.14 17.25 7.05
CA GLU A 60 -15.37 18.30 6.05
C GLU A 60 -14.30 18.34 4.95
N SER A 61 -13.18 17.63 5.15
CA SER A 61 -12.08 17.53 4.18
C SER A 61 -11.19 16.33 4.49
N GLU A 62 -10.36 15.94 3.52
CA GLU A 62 -9.34 14.91 3.70
C GLU A 62 -8.29 15.31 4.73
N LEU A 63 -7.96 16.61 4.80
CA LEU A 63 -7.04 17.15 5.79
C LEU A 63 -7.58 16.95 7.21
N ALA A 64 -8.87 17.21 7.44
CA ALA A 64 -9.49 16.96 8.72
C ALA A 64 -9.56 15.45 9.03
N ALA A 65 -9.93 14.62 8.04
CA ALA A 65 -10.03 13.18 8.22
C ALA A 65 -8.70 12.56 8.68
N ILE A 66 -7.58 12.90 8.05
CA ILE A 66 -6.27 12.35 8.43
C ILE A 66 -5.83 12.85 9.82
N ASN A 67 -6.08 14.12 10.17
CA ASN A 67 -5.73 14.65 11.48
C ASN A 67 -6.59 14.02 12.61
N MET A 68 -7.88 13.74 12.36
CA MET A 68 -8.72 12.96 13.28
C MET A 68 -8.17 11.54 13.45
N THR A 69 -7.72 10.90 12.36
CA THR A 69 -7.11 9.57 12.39
C THR A 69 -5.84 9.56 13.25
N ILE A 70 -4.96 10.56 13.08
CA ILE A 70 -3.75 10.74 13.90
C ILE A 70 -4.11 10.90 15.37
N GLY A 71 -5.08 11.76 15.68
CA GLY A 71 -5.56 11.96 17.06
C GLY A 71 -6.09 10.67 17.69
N ALA A 72 -6.86 9.87 16.96
CA ALA A 72 -7.31 8.57 17.43
C ALA A 72 -6.16 7.58 17.63
N CYS A 73 -5.22 7.49 16.67
CA CYS A 73 -4.02 6.65 16.80
C CYS A 73 -3.19 7.03 18.04
N ALA A 74 -3.09 8.31 18.37
CA ALA A 74 -2.36 8.77 19.55
C ALA A 74 -2.95 8.23 20.87
N THR A 75 -4.25 7.88 20.90
CA THR A 75 -4.87 7.21 22.06
C THR A 75 -4.62 5.70 22.10
N GLY A 76 -3.90 5.14 21.13
CA GLY A 76 -3.68 3.70 20.99
C GLY A 76 -4.79 2.97 20.24
N ALA A 77 -5.81 3.68 19.75
CA ALA A 77 -6.88 3.06 18.97
C ALA A 77 -6.41 2.62 17.57
N LYS A 78 -6.94 1.50 17.09
CA LYS A 78 -6.82 1.10 15.69
C LYS A 78 -7.69 2.03 14.84
N ALA A 79 -7.06 2.98 14.14
CA ALA A 79 -7.78 3.95 13.32
C ALA A 79 -7.34 3.91 11.86
N MET A 80 -8.28 4.21 10.96
CA MET A 80 -8.09 4.17 9.52
C MET A 80 -8.74 5.37 8.86
N SER A 81 -8.10 5.86 7.79
CA SER A 81 -8.71 6.72 6.78
C SER A 81 -8.60 6.09 5.41
N SER A 82 -9.45 6.47 4.48
CA SER A 82 -9.35 6.07 3.08
C SER A 82 -9.60 7.25 2.14
N SER A 83 -8.88 7.29 1.02
CA SER A 83 -9.04 8.33 0.02
C SER A 83 -8.48 7.90 -1.36
N SER A 84 -8.29 8.83 -2.26
CA SER A 84 -7.81 8.62 -3.62
C SER A 84 -6.86 9.74 -4.05
N SER A 85 -5.80 9.41 -4.72
CA SER A 85 -4.80 10.24 -5.44
C SER A 85 -4.69 11.72 -5.05
N CYS A 86 -5.49 12.59 -5.68
CA CYS A 86 -5.42 14.03 -5.42
C CYS A 86 -5.77 14.40 -3.97
N ALA A 87 -6.63 13.62 -3.33
CA ALA A 87 -6.99 13.79 -1.93
C ALA A 87 -5.89 13.27 -0.99
N ILE A 88 -5.19 12.20 -1.36
CA ILE A 88 -4.00 11.74 -0.62
C ILE A 88 -2.92 12.83 -0.62
N ALA A 89 -2.84 13.67 -1.65
CA ALA A 89 -1.91 14.80 -1.67
C ALA A 89 -2.16 15.79 -0.51
N LEU A 90 -3.42 16.03 -0.14
CA LEU A 90 -3.77 16.87 1.03
C LEU A 90 -3.38 16.23 2.38
N MET A 91 -3.16 14.92 2.41
CA MET A 91 -2.82 14.19 3.64
C MET A 91 -1.31 14.08 3.89
N GLN A 92 -0.47 14.47 2.92
CA GLN A 92 0.98 14.19 2.96
C GLN A 92 1.71 14.87 4.12
N GLU A 93 1.36 16.10 4.46
CA GLU A 93 1.92 16.79 5.64
C GLU A 93 1.62 15.98 6.91
N ALA A 94 0.35 15.63 7.10
CA ALA A 94 -0.09 14.88 8.26
C ALA A 94 0.56 13.48 8.37
N LEU A 95 0.84 12.82 7.24
CA LEU A 95 1.58 11.55 7.22
C LEU A 95 3.03 11.72 7.67
N SER A 96 3.67 12.85 7.35
CA SER A 96 5.02 13.14 7.85
C SER A 96 5.03 13.33 9.38
N TYR A 97 4.01 14.03 9.93
CA TYR A 97 3.82 14.12 11.38
C TYR A 97 3.56 12.75 12.01
N ALA A 98 2.67 11.94 11.44
CA ALA A 98 2.37 10.61 11.96
C ALA A 98 3.60 9.71 12.00
N ALA A 99 4.48 9.78 10.98
CA ALA A 99 5.74 9.04 10.96
C ALA A 99 6.72 9.54 12.02
N SER A 100 6.85 10.86 12.17
CA SER A 100 7.69 11.50 13.19
C SER A 100 7.17 11.24 14.61
N ASP A 101 5.87 11.30 14.83
CA ASP A 101 5.23 11.00 16.12
C ASP A 101 5.18 9.49 16.43
N GLU A 102 5.65 8.65 15.50
CA GLU A 102 5.61 7.18 15.59
C GLU A 102 4.18 6.66 15.86
N LEU A 103 3.21 7.08 15.05
CA LEU A 103 1.80 6.74 15.20
C LEU A 103 1.34 5.69 14.17
N PRO A 104 0.55 4.69 14.59
CA PRO A 104 0.14 3.56 13.76
C PRO A 104 -1.07 3.89 12.85
N VAL A 105 -0.91 4.87 11.97
CA VAL A 105 -1.95 5.25 11.01
C VAL A 105 -2.07 4.20 9.91
N VAL A 106 -3.29 3.74 9.64
CA VAL A 106 -3.61 2.94 8.44
C VAL A 106 -4.34 3.81 7.44
N LEU A 107 -3.77 3.91 6.23
CA LEU A 107 -4.35 4.67 5.13
C LEU A 107 -4.63 3.74 3.95
N ILE A 108 -5.84 3.77 3.43
CA ILE A 108 -6.20 3.10 2.18
C ILE A 108 -6.19 4.13 1.06
N SER A 109 -5.35 3.92 0.06
CA SER A 109 -5.33 4.71 -1.17
C SER A 109 -5.83 3.88 -2.34
N VAL A 110 -6.92 4.31 -2.96
CA VAL A 110 -7.44 3.68 -4.19
C VAL A 110 -7.13 4.63 -5.34
N MET A 111 -6.07 4.34 -6.07
CA MET A 111 -5.50 5.22 -7.09
C MET A 111 -6.44 5.48 -8.26
N ARG A 112 -6.44 6.71 -8.73
CA ARG A 112 -7.09 7.17 -9.96
C ARG A 112 -6.15 8.04 -10.80
N GLY A 113 -6.56 8.35 -12.03
CA GLY A 113 -5.72 9.15 -12.94
C GLY A 113 -5.53 10.58 -12.46
N GLY A 114 -4.27 11.02 -12.39
CA GLY A 114 -3.79 12.37 -12.17
C GLY A 114 -3.06 12.91 -13.41
N PRO A 115 -2.34 14.06 -13.31
CA PRO A 115 -2.19 14.94 -12.15
C PRO A 115 -3.41 15.86 -11.90
N GLY A 116 -3.40 16.56 -10.78
CA GLY A 116 -4.46 17.47 -10.34
C GLY A 116 -5.75 16.70 -10.03
N LEU A 117 -6.91 17.23 -10.42
CA LEU A 117 -8.19 16.54 -10.26
C LEU A 117 -8.23 15.24 -11.09
N GLY A 118 -7.56 15.24 -12.27
CA GLY A 118 -7.43 14.08 -13.15
C GLY A 118 -8.78 13.54 -13.62
N ASN A 119 -8.92 12.22 -13.51
CA ASN A 119 -10.16 11.52 -13.81
C ASN A 119 -10.38 10.36 -12.84
N ILE A 120 -11.55 9.71 -12.92
CA ILE A 120 -11.93 8.62 -12.01
C ILE A 120 -11.47 7.23 -12.46
N TYR A 121 -10.80 7.13 -13.61
CA TYR A 121 -10.29 5.85 -14.11
C TYR A 121 -9.09 5.37 -13.31
N SER A 122 -8.88 4.06 -13.31
CA SER A 122 -7.75 3.41 -12.63
C SER A 122 -6.39 3.96 -13.12
N SER A 123 -5.44 4.04 -12.22
CA SER A 123 -4.06 4.44 -12.50
C SER A 123 -3.12 3.83 -11.46
N GLN A 124 -1.82 3.83 -11.74
CA GLN A 124 -0.74 3.52 -10.80
C GLN A 124 0.17 4.75 -10.60
N GLY A 125 -0.40 5.96 -10.77
CA GLY A 125 0.34 7.23 -10.76
C GLY A 125 0.80 7.70 -9.38
N ASP A 126 0.35 7.09 -8.29
CA ASP A 126 0.68 7.51 -6.93
C ASP A 126 1.82 6.68 -6.30
N TYR A 127 2.56 5.92 -7.12
CA TYR A 127 3.69 5.13 -6.65
C TYR A 127 4.74 6.02 -5.97
N PHE A 128 5.18 7.11 -6.61
CA PHE A 128 6.14 8.02 -6.02
C PHE A 128 5.59 8.74 -4.79
N GLN A 129 4.34 9.21 -4.86
CA GLN A 129 3.69 9.87 -3.73
C GLN A 129 3.71 8.99 -2.48
N THR A 130 3.53 7.67 -2.64
CA THR A 130 3.48 6.71 -1.54
C THR A 130 4.87 6.25 -1.11
N THR A 131 5.80 6.01 -2.05
CA THR A 131 7.10 5.39 -1.76
C THR A 131 8.22 6.39 -1.54
N LYS A 132 8.14 7.60 -2.13
CA LYS A 132 9.15 8.65 -2.01
C LYS A 132 8.71 9.77 -1.06
N GLY A 133 7.43 9.76 -0.63
CA GLY A 133 6.83 10.76 0.23
C GLY A 133 6.37 12.01 -0.51
N GLY A 134 5.44 12.73 0.09
CA GLY A 134 4.93 14.02 -0.40
C GLY A 134 4.90 15.07 0.71
N GLY A 135 5.18 14.67 1.96
CA GLY A 135 5.40 15.55 3.10
C GLY A 135 6.85 16.01 3.20
N ASN A 136 7.23 16.53 4.35
CA ASN A 136 8.58 17.03 4.59
C ASN A 136 9.43 16.05 5.40
N GLY A 137 10.75 16.13 5.22
CA GLY A 137 11.76 15.41 5.99
C GLY A 137 11.97 13.97 5.55
N ASP A 138 12.83 13.31 6.29
CA ASP A 138 13.28 11.95 6.02
C ASP A 138 12.36 10.93 6.69
N TYR A 139 11.21 10.62 6.08
CA TYR A 139 10.29 9.62 6.58
C TYR A 139 9.95 8.57 5.52
N LYS A 140 9.46 7.42 5.97
CA LYS A 140 9.00 6.32 5.11
C LYS A 140 7.62 5.84 5.57
N LEU A 141 6.78 5.51 4.60
CA LEU A 141 5.50 4.81 4.83
C LEU A 141 5.68 3.35 4.44
N ILE A 142 5.16 2.42 5.25
CA ILE A 142 5.07 1.03 4.77
C ILE A 142 3.99 1.00 3.69
N ALA A 143 4.32 0.50 2.50
CA ALA A 143 3.42 0.50 1.35
C ALA A 143 3.17 -0.92 0.85
N LEU A 144 1.92 -1.35 0.85
CA LEU A 144 1.47 -2.69 0.45
C LEU A 144 0.58 -2.58 -0.79
N ALA A 145 0.80 -3.43 -1.81
CA ALA A 145 0.05 -3.39 -3.08
C ALA A 145 -0.64 -4.73 -3.38
N PRO A 146 -1.95 -4.85 -3.16
CA PRO A 146 -2.71 -6.04 -3.52
C PRO A 146 -2.88 -6.18 -5.03
N SER A 147 -2.94 -7.42 -5.55
CA SER A 147 -3.21 -7.76 -6.95
C SER A 147 -4.53 -8.50 -7.17
N THR A 148 -5.16 -8.95 -6.08
CA THR A 148 -6.45 -9.65 -6.09
C THR A 148 -7.35 -9.11 -4.98
N VAL A 149 -8.65 -9.37 -5.07
CA VAL A 149 -9.59 -8.96 -4.01
C VAL A 149 -9.34 -9.75 -2.71
N GLN A 150 -8.85 -11.00 -2.80
CA GLN A 150 -8.41 -11.72 -1.60
C GLN A 150 -7.23 -11.01 -0.92
N GLU A 151 -6.25 -10.56 -1.68
CA GLU A 151 -5.13 -9.80 -1.12
C GLU A 151 -5.55 -8.43 -0.57
N CYS A 152 -6.64 -7.83 -1.08
CA CYS A 152 -7.21 -6.66 -0.43
C CYS A 152 -7.58 -6.95 1.04
N VAL A 153 -8.09 -8.16 1.34
CA VAL A 153 -8.37 -8.58 2.73
C VAL A 153 -7.07 -8.84 3.48
N ASP A 154 -6.22 -9.71 2.95
CA ASP A 154 -5.04 -10.20 3.65
C ASP A 154 -4.04 -9.08 3.94
N LEU A 155 -3.82 -8.17 2.97
CA LEU A 155 -2.92 -7.03 3.15
C LEU A 155 -3.54 -5.89 3.97
N THR A 156 -4.89 -5.78 4.05
CA THR A 156 -5.52 -4.88 5.03
C THR A 156 -5.25 -5.36 6.45
N TYR A 157 -5.38 -6.65 6.72
CA TYR A 157 -4.98 -7.23 8.01
C TYR A 157 -3.51 -6.94 8.33
N LYS A 158 -2.64 -7.18 7.36
CA LYS A 158 -1.20 -6.92 7.50
C LYS A 158 -0.91 -5.44 7.74
N ALA A 159 -1.62 -4.52 7.08
CA ALA A 159 -1.45 -3.09 7.27
C ALA A 159 -1.71 -2.65 8.72
N PHE A 160 -2.79 -3.13 9.35
CA PHE A 160 -3.05 -2.87 10.76
C PHE A 160 -1.97 -3.46 11.67
N TYR A 161 -1.52 -4.67 11.40
CA TYR A 161 -0.46 -5.29 12.18
C TYR A 161 0.86 -4.52 12.09
N LEU A 162 1.32 -4.22 10.87
CA LEU A 162 2.59 -3.53 10.65
C LEU A 162 2.57 -2.10 11.19
N ALA A 163 1.46 -1.39 11.03
CA ALA A 163 1.31 -0.05 11.58
C ALA A 163 1.55 -0.05 13.10
N HIS A 164 0.90 -0.95 13.82
CA HIS A 164 1.04 -1.06 15.28
C HIS A 164 2.38 -1.66 15.72
N LYS A 165 2.89 -2.69 15.01
CA LYS A 165 4.19 -3.33 15.30
C LYS A 165 5.34 -2.33 15.26
N TYR A 166 5.37 -1.48 14.23
CA TYR A 166 6.45 -0.53 14.02
C TYR A 166 6.12 0.89 14.46
N LYS A 167 4.89 1.16 14.92
CA LYS A 167 4.39 2.52 15.18
C LYS A 167 4.71 3.44 14.00
N ASN A 168 4.26 3.06 12.82
CA ASN A 168 4.57 3.72 11.55
C ASN A 168 3.35 3.76 10.64
N PRO A 169 3.10 4.86 9.95
CA PRO A 169 2.02 4.90 8.98
C PRO A 169 2.20 3.81 7.91
N THR A 170 1.11 3.10 7.64
CA THR A 170 1.07 2.03 6.63
C THR A 170 -0.02 2.33 5.61
N VAL A 171 0.33 2.24 4.33
CA VAL A 171 -0.57 2.50 3.20
C VAL A 171 -0.88 1.19 2.47
N LEU A 172 -2.15 0.90 2.30
CA LEU A 172 -2.60 -0.07 1.30
C LEU A 172 -2.86 0.69 0.00
N LEU A 173 -2.03 0.44 -1.01
CA LEU A 173 -2.08 1.10 -2.30
C LEU A 173 -2.77 0.20 -3.33
N ALA A 174 -4.08 0.34 -3.44
CA ALA A 174 -4.91 -0.33 -4.44
C ALA A 174 -5.13 0.60 -5.64
N ASP A 175 -5.52 0.04 -6.78
CA ASP A 175 -5.97 0.83 -7.93
C ASP A 175 -7.49 0.76 -8.10
N GLY A 176 -8.05 1.72 -8.85
CA GLY A 176 -9.50 1.84 -9.03
C GLY A 176 -10.13 0.63 -9.71
N LEU A 177 -9.39 -0.12 -10.54
CA LEU A 177 -9.89 -1.35 -11.15
C LEU A 177 -10.10 -2.42 -10.08
N LEU A 178 -9.10 -2.62 -9.23
CA LEU A 178 -9.16 -3.60 -8.15
C LEU A 178 -10.24 -3.24 -7.11
N GLY A 179 -10.39 -1.95 -6.79
CA GLY A 179 -11.43 -1.49 -5.87
C GLY A 179 -12.85 -1.82 -6.34
N GLN A 180 -13.11 -1.78 -7.64
CA GLN A 180 -14.42 -2.06 -8.26
C GLN A 180 -14.60 -3.51 -8.73
N MET A 181 -13.52 -4.26 -8.88
CA MET A 181 -13.55 -5.65 -9.32
C MET A 181 -14.23 -6.54 -8.27
N MET A 182 -15.01 -7.51 -8.73
CA MET A 182 -15.65 -8.52 -7.87
C MET A 182 -14.95 -9.87 -8.04
N GLU A 183 -14.54 -10.45 -6.93
CA GLU A 183 -13.96 -11.80 -6.88
C GLU A 183 -14.50 -12.58 -5.68
N PRO A 184 -14.45 -13.94 -5.72
CA PRO A 184 -14.76 -14.75 -4.56
C PRO A 184 -13.66 -14.60 -3.50
N VAL A 185 -14.02 -14.18 -2.29
CA VAL A 185 -13.13 -13.91 -1.18
C VAL A 185 -13.55 -14.74 0.03
N GLU A 186 -12.58 -15.27 0.75
CA GLU A 186 -12.76 -15.93 2.04
C GLU A 186 -12.19 -15.02 3.16
N PHE A 187 -13.06 -14.62 4.08
CA PHE A 187 -12.62 -13.93 5.29
C PHE A 187 -12.19 -14.95 6.35
N LYS A 188 -10.94 -14.87 6.77
CA LYS A 188 -10.39 -15.62 7.90
C LYS A 188 -10.39 -14.75 9.16
N PRO A 189 -10.34 -15.34 10.35
CA PRO A 189 -10.06 -14.56 11.56
C PRO A 189 -8.76 -13.77 11.40
N TYR A 190 -8.68 -12.60 12.04
CA TYR A 190 -7.47 -11.80 12.03
C TYR A 190 -6.25 -12.63 12.49
N PRO A 191 -5.23 -12.82 11.65
CA PRO A 191 -4.20 -13.82 11.89
C PRO A 191 -3.02 -13.33 12.73
N TYR A 192 -2.98 -12.03 13.07
CA TYR A 192 -1.87 -11.41 13.76
C TYR A 192 -2.13 -11.23 15.25
N PRO A 193 -1.07 -11.24 16.10
CA PRO A 193 -1.23 -10.97 17.52
C PRO A 193 -1.65 -9.52 17.77
N GLU A 194 -2.38 -9.30 18.86
CA GLU A 194 -2.65 -7.95 19.36
C GLU A 194 -1.36 -7.32 19.90
N ILE A 195 -1.14 -6.06 19.55
CA ILE A 195 0.00 -5.26 20.00
C ILE A 195 -0.44 -4.40 21.18
N ASP A 196 0.27 -4.51 22.29
CA ASP A 196 0.01 -3.68 23.46
C ASP A 196 0.50 -2.24 23.25
N ASN A 197 -0.42 -1.31 23.29
CA ASN A 197 -0.19 0.13 23.18
C ASN A 197 -0.09 0.84 24.54
N SER A 198 -0.20 0.10 25.65
CA SER A 198 -0.36 0.65 27.02
C SER A 198 0.83 1.51 27.47
N GLU A 199 2.02 1.32 26.91
CA GLU A 199 3.21 2.07 27.29
C GLU A 199 3.26 3.50 26.73
N TRP A 200 2.70 3.73 25.54
CA TRP A 200 2.85 5.01 24.82
C TRP A 200 1.52 5.75 24.59
N ALA A 201 0.40 5.06 24.55
CA ALA A 201 -0.90 5.64 24.22
C ALA A 201 -1.36 6.73 25.21
N LEU A 202 -1.95 7.79 24.68
CA LEU A 202 -2.46 8.93 25.45
C LEU A 202 -3.85 8.61 26.05
N THR A 203 -3.87 7.85 27.13
CA THR A 203 -5.08 7.39 27.81
C THR A 203 -5.37 8.12 29.12
N GLY A 204 -4.96 9.39 29.24
CA GLY A 204 -4.98 10.14 30.48
C GLY A 204 -3.74 9.91 31.34
N ALA A 205 -3.63 10.60 32.48
CA ALA A 205 -2.44 10.55 33.34
C ALA A 205 -2.76 10.27 34.82
N LYS A 206 -3.98 9.80 35.14
CA LYS A 206 -4.36 9.49 36.52
C LYS A 206 -3.48 8.34 37.06
N GLY A 207 -2.74 8.63 38.15
CA GLY A 207 -1.87 7.64 38.80
C GLY A 207 -0.54 7.37 38.11
N ARG A 208 -0.15 8.12 37.08
CA ARG A 208 1.12 8.00 36.37
C ARG A 208 1.63 9.34 35.83
N LYS A 209 2.89 9.38 35.41
CA LYS A 209 3.45 10.54 34.69
C LYS A 209 2.72 10.72 33.34
N SER A 210 2.46 11.97 32.96
CA SER A 210 1.90 12.30 31.63
C SER A 210 2.85 11.85 30.51
N ARG A 211 2.26 11.43 29.40
CA ARG A 211 2.97 11.10 28.15
C ARG A 211 2.83 12.27 27.20
N ILE A 212 3.83 12.43 26.34
CA ILE A 212 3.86 13.48 25.33
C ILE A 212 4.21 12.80 24.01
N ILE A 213 3.40 13.03 22.99
CA ILE A 213 3.69 12.69 21.58
C ILE A 213 3.89 14.02 20.87
N ARG A 214 5.03 14.22 20.26
CA ARG A 214 5.36 15.44 19.54
C ARG A 214 6.44 15.20 18.48
N SER A 215 6.31 15.84 17.33
CA SER A 215 7.30 15.85 16.24
C SER A 215 8.35 16.97 16.36
N TYR A 216 8.21 17.86 17.34
CA TYR A 216 9.12 19.00 17.49
C TYR A 216 10.32 18.68 18.37
N ALA A 217 11.53 18.84 17.82
CA ALA A 217 12.80 18.80 18.52
C ALA A 217 13.43 20.20 18.48
N PRO A 218 13.61 20.89 19.63
CA PRO A 218 14.07 22.27 19.66
C PRO A 218 15.56 22.43 19.32
N LEU A 219 16.36 21.38 19.46
CA LEU A 219 17.80 21.38 19.20
C LEU A 219 18.16 20.45 18.04
N ALA A 220 19.15 20.86 17.23
CA ALA A 220 19.61 20.06 16.10
C ALA A 220 20.11 18.67 16.52
N ASP A 221 20.84 18.56 17.63
CA ASP A 221 21.34 17.29 18.13
C ASP A 221 20.22 16.34 18.57
N GLU A 222 19.14 16.88 19.18
CA GLU A 222 17.95 16.07 19.50
C GLU A 222 17.29 15.52 18.22
N GLN A 223 17.23 16.33 17.17
CA GLN A 223 16.69 15.90 15.88
C GLN A 223 17.58 14.84 15.23
N CYS A 224 18.91 14.96 15.30
CA CYS A 224 19.82 13.95 14.78
C CYS A 224 19.61 12.59 15.47
N VAL A 225 19.58 12.56 16.80
CA VAL A 225 19.35 11.33 17.58
C VAL A 225 17.99 10.70 17.22
N PHE A 226 16.97 11.53 17.07
CA PHE A 226 15.64 11.06 16.66
C PHE A 226 15.65 10.43 15.26
N LEU A 227 16.28 11.08 14.28
CA LEU A 227 16.38 10.56 12.91
C LEU A 227 17.18 9.26 12.86
N GLU A 228 18.27 9.13 13.59
CA GLU A 228 19.02 7.88 13.69
C GLU A 228 18.16 6.72 14.24
N LYS A 229 17.37 6.97 15.29
CA LYS A 229 16.39 6.02 15.82
C LYS A 229 15.37 5.62 14.77
N LEU A 230 14.80 6.60 14.05
CA LEU A 230 13.79 6.39 13.02
C LEU A 230 14.35 5.55 11.87
N PHE A 231 15.56 5.86 11.40
CA PHE A 231 16.22 5.09 10.33
C PHE A 231 16.64 3.69 10.76
N ASN A 232 17.00 3.47 12.01
CA ASN A 232 17.20 2.11 12.53
C ASN A 232 15.92 1.29 12.53
N LYS A 233 14.76 1.91 12.82
CA LYS A 233 13.44 1.28 12.63
C LYS A 233 13.19 0.92 11.15
N TYR A 234 13.50 1.82 10.22
CA TYR A 234 13.33 1.55 8.79
C TYR A 234 14.19 0.39 8.30
N LYS A 235 15.44 0.27 8.75
CA LYS A 235 16.29 -0.88 8.45
C LYS A 235 15.66 -2.20 8.92
N GLN A 236 15.08 -2.22 10.13
CA GLN A 236 14.35 -3.40 10.62
C GLN A 236 13.14 -3.74 9.76
N ILE A 237 12.41 -2.73 9.28
CA ILE A 237 11.28 -2.93 8.36
C ILE A 237 11.79 -3.50 7.02
N GLU A 238 12.87 -2.96 6.47
CA GLU A 238 13.48 -3.44 5.23
C GLU A 238 13.97 -4.89 5.32
N GLU A 239 14.55 -5.26 6.44
CA GLU A 239 15.08 -6.61 6.68
C GLU A 239 13.97 -7.66 6.89
N ASN A 240 12.87 -7.28 7.55
CA ASN A 240 11.88 -8.25 8.01
C ASN A 240 10.57 -8.27 7.20
N GLU A 241 10.23 -7.19 6.49
CA GLU A 241 8.90 -7.04 5.91
C GLU A 241 8.91 -6.91 4.37
N THR A 242 10.08 -7.07 3.72
CA THR A 242 10.16 -7.06 2.26
C THR A 242 9.53 -8.31 1.68
N GLU A 243 8.49 -8.15 0.84
CA GLU A 243 7.76 -9.26 0.24
C GLU A 243 7.59 -9.08 -1.27
N TRP A 244 7.68 -10.21 -1.99
CA TRP A 244 7.47 -10.28 -3.43
C TRP A 244 6.90 -11.64 -3.85
N GLU A 245 6.40 -11.70 -5.07
CA GLU A 245 6.02 -12.92 -5.77
C GLU A 245 6.79 -12.99 -7.08
N GLU A 246 7.30 -14.17 -7.42
CA GLU A 246 7.96 -14.41 -8.70
C GLU A 246 7.51 -15.75 -9.29
N ILE A 247 7.40 -15.82 -10.62
CA ILE A 247 6.98 -17.02 -11.33
C ILE A 247 7.84 -17.18 -12.58
N GLY A 248 8.48 -18.34 -12.76
CA GLY A 248 9.26 -18.68 -13.93
C GLY A 248 10.49 -17.80 -14.13
N THR A 249 11.11 -17.35 -13.05
CA THR A 249 12.32 -16.53 -13.09
C THR A 249 13.59 -17.38 -13.10
N GLU A 250 13.51 -18.68 -12.87
CA GLU A 250 14.63 -19.60 -12.73
C GLU A 250 15.40 -19.79 -14.06
N ASP A 251 14.68 -19.81 -15.18
CA ASP A 251 15.19 -19.98 -16.53
C ASP A 251 14.94 -18.77 -17.44
N ALA A 252 14.50 -17.64 -16.88
CA ALA A 252 14.08 -16.47 -17.65
C ALA A 252 15.27 -15.72 -18.26
N ASP A 253 15.14 -15.34 -19.52
CA ASP A 253 15.98 -14.34 -20.16
C ASP A 253 15.44 -12.92 -19.91
N ILE A 254 14.12 -12.77 -19.83
CA ILE A 254 13.40 -11.51 -19.62
C ILE A 254 12.50 -11.65 -18.39
N VAL A 255 12.50 -10.65 -17.51
CA VAL A 255 11.58 -10.59 -16.36
C VAL A 255 10.69 -9.38 -16.48
N LEU A 256 9.37 -9.62 -16.57
CA LEU A 256 8.35 -8.57 -16.47
C LEU A 256 8.11 -8.22 -15.02
N VAL A 257 8.13 -6.94 -14.68
CA VAL A 257 7.90 -6.46 -13.31
C VAL A 257 6.67 -5.56 -13.29
N SER A 258 5.74 -5.83 -12.36
CA SER A 258 4.55 -4.99 -12.19
C SER A 258 4.00 -5.13 -10.76
N PHE A 259 3.19 -4.17 -10.32
CA PHE A 259 2.47 -4.24 -9.05
C PHE A 259 0.95 -4.07 -9.25
N GLY A 260 0.18 -4.27 -8.19
CA GLY A 260 -1.28 -4.06 -8.23
C GLY A 260 -2.00 -4.98 -9.22
N SER A 261 -3.12 -4.52 -9.75
CA SER A 261 -3.94 -5.27 -10.69
C SER A 261 -3.21 -5.63 -12.00
N THR A 262 -2.24 -4.83 -12.43
CA THR A 262 -1.46 -5.02 -13.66
C THR A 262 -0.65 -6.33 -13.65
N PHE A 263 -0.28 -6.83 -12.47
CA PHE A 263 0.43 -8.10 -12.33
C PHE A 263 -0.33 -9.28 -12.96
N ARG A 264 -1.66 -9.24 -12.93
CA ARG A 264 -2.51 -10.28 -13.54
C ARG A 264 -2.29 -10.37 -15.05
N ASN A 265 -2.13 -9.21 -15.70
CA ASN A 265 -1.93 -9.11 -17.15
C ASN A 265 -0.54 -9.61 -17.55
N ILE A 266 0.51 -9.24 -16.80
CA ILE A 266 1.85 -9.72 -17.10
C ILE A 266 2.01 -11.24 -16.89
N LYS A 267 1.28 -11.83 -15.92
CA LYS A 267 1.27 -13.30 -15.77
C LYS A 267 0.73 -14.02 -17.03
N THR A 268 -0.31 -13.46 -17.63
CA THR A 268 -0.88 -14.01 -18.86
C THR A 268 0.04 -13.72 -20.06
N ALA A 269 0.58 -12.52 -20.16
CA ALA A 269 1.53 -12.14 -21.20
C ALA A 269 2.79 -13.05 -21.21
N ALA A 270 3.34 -13.33 -20.04
CA ALA A 270 4.49 -14.24 -19.92
C ALA A 270 4.16 -15.66 -20.41
N LYS A 271 2.94 -16.17 -20.14
CA LYS A 271 2.49 -17.46 -20.68
C LYS A 271 2.42 -17.43 -22.20
N ILE A 272 1.89 -16.37 -22.81
CA ILE A 272 1.83 -16.19 -24.26
C ILE A 272 3.25 -16.16 -24.85
N CYS A 273 4.17 -15.40 -24.28
CA CYS A 273 5.56 -15.34 -24.70
C CYS A 273 6.24 -16.72 -24.62
N ARG A 274 6.05 -17.46 -23.52
CA ARG A 274 6.61 -18.81 -23.37
C ARG A 274 6.06 -19.81 -24.39
N GLN A 275 4.78 -19.71 -24.76
CA GLN A 275 4.21 -20.52 -25.84
C GLN A 275 4.86 -20.26 -27.20
N LYS A 276 5.45 -19.06 -27.39
CA LYS A 276 6.22 -18.66 -28.57
C LYS A 276 7.73 -18.94 -28.45
N GLY A 277 8.16 -19.58 -27.38
CA GLY A 277 9.56 -19.99 -27.14
C GLY A 277 10.44 -18.94 -26.44
N LEU A 278 9.89 -17.81 -26.01
CA LEU A 278 10.61 -16.80 -25.23
C LEU A 278 10.63 -17.19 -23.75
N LYS A 279 11.79 -17.12 -23.11
CA LYS A 279 11.95 -17.40 -21.68
C LYS A 279 11.63 -16.16 -20.86
N VAL A 280 10.35 -15.96 -20.58
CA VAL A 280 9.83 -14.81 -19.82
C VAL A 280 9.36 -15.24 -18.44
N GLY A 281 9.93 -14.61 -17.41
CA GLY A 281 9.47 -14.69 -16.02
C GLY A 281 8.68 -13.45 -15.60
N VAL A 282 8.02 -13.51 -14.47
CA VAL A 282 7.33 -12.36 -13.87
C VAL A 282 7.77 -12.15 -12.43
N PHE A 283 7.81 -10.89 -12.02
CA PHE A 283 8.15 -10.47 -10.67
C PHE A 283 7.17 -9.39 -10.21
N ARG A 284 6.71 -9.49 -8.96
CA ARG A 284 5.81 -8.53 -8.34
C ARG A 284 6.30 -8.14 -6.96
N PRO A 285 6.63 -6.88 -6.70
CA PRO A 285 6.74 -6.40 -5.34
C PRO A 285 5.35 -6.39 -4.70
N ILE A 286 5.17 -7.07 -3.56
CA ILE A 286 3.97 -7.00 -2.71
C ILE A 286 4.11 -5.78 -1.79
N THR A 287 5.30 -5.59 -1.23
CA THR A 287 5.69 -4.35 -0.56
C THR A 287 6.35 -3.42 -1.57
N LEU A 288 5.82 -2.20 -1.70
CA LEU A 288 6.44 -1.14 -2.50
C LEU A 288 7.43 -0.32 -1.67
N TYR A 289 7.23 -0.27 -0.37
CA TYR A 289 8.23 0.04 0.63
C TYR A 289 7.98 -0.86 1.87
N PRO A 290 8.98 -1.63 2.24
CA PRO A 290 10.31 -1.79 1.61
C PRO A 290 10.24 -2.47 0.24
N PHE A 291 11.05 -1.97 -0.70
CA PHE A 291 11.12 -2.52 -2.05
C PHE A 291 12.13 -3.68 -2.12
N PRO A 292 11.90 -4.76 -2.89
CA PRO A 292 12.75 -5.95 -2.92
C PRO A 292 14.03 -5.76 -3.77
N HIS A 293 14.81 -4.70 -3.48
CA HIS A 293 16.02 -4.33 -4.22
C HIS A 293 17.03 -5.48 -4.32
N LYS A 294 17.29 -6.16 -3.19
CA LYS A 294 18.26 -7.25 -3.14
C LYS A 294 17.89 -8.39 -4.09
N ARG A 295 16.62 -8.78 -4.10
CA ARG A 295 16.16 -9.88 -4.96
C ARG A 295 16.25 -9.55 -6.45
N LEU A 296 15.87 -8.33 -6.84
CA LEU A 296 16.02 -7.88 -8.22
C LEU A 296 17.49 -7.79 -8.64
N ASN A 297 18.38 -7.36 -7.75
CA ASN A 297 19.83 -7.35 -8.01
C ASN A 297 20.40 -8.75 -8.24
N GLU A 298 19.98 -9.74 -7.44
CA GLU A 298 20.35 -11.16 -7.63
C GLU A 298 19.81 -11.73 -8.96
N LEU A 299 18.59 -11.37 -9.35
CA LEU A 299 18.03 -11.76 -10.64
C LEU A 299 18.80 -11.14 -11.81
N ALA A 300 19.28 -9.90 -11.66
CA ALA A 300 20.05 -9.20 -12.69
C ALA A 300 21.37 -9.90 -13.07
N ASP A 301 21.91 -10.77 -12.22
CA ASP A 301 23.09 -11.58 -12.53
C ASP A 301 22.79 -12.74 -13.52
N ARG A 302 21.51 -13.05 -13.77
CA ARG A 302 21.08 -14.22 -14.55
C ARG A 302 20.22 -13.90 -15.75
N VAL A 303 19.47 -12.81 -15.71
CA VAL A 303 18.57 -12.39 -16.79
C VAL A 303 19.27 -11.43 -17.75
N LYS A 304 18.75 -11.29 -18.95
CA LYS A 304 19.28 -10.36 -19.96
C LYS A 304 18.63 -8.97 -19.87
N LYS A 305 17.40 -8.90 -19.33
CA LYS A 305 16.59 -7.68 -19.37
C LYS A 305 15.46 -7.72 -18.35
N PHE A 306 15.12 -6.56 -17.77
CA PHE A 306 13.83 -6.34 -17.08
C PHE A 306 12.94 -5.45 -17.93
N ILE A 307 11.62 -5.67 -17.84
CA ILE A 307 10.61 -4.80 -18.44
C ILE A 307 9.60 -4.43 -17.35
N SER A 308 9.56 -3.16 -16.98
CA SER A 308 8.49 -2.63 -16.10
C SER A 308 7.20 -2.47 -16.88
N VAL A 309 6.08 -2.96 -16.33
CA VAL A 309 4.75 -2.78 -16.93
C VAL A 309 3.89 -1.99 -15.96
N GLU A 310 3.52 -0.75 -16.34
CA GLU A 310 2.90 0.21 -15.43
C GLU A 310 1.70 0.94 -16.05
N VAL A 311 0.72 1.28 -15.22
CA VAL A 311 -0.40 2.17 -15.61
C VAL A 311 -0.12 3.60 -15.11
N ASN A 312 1.02 4.14 -15.58
CA ASN A 312 1.52 5.50 -15.37
C ASN A 312 2.60 5.79 -16.42
N MET A 313 3.36 6.86 -16.29
CA MET A 313 4.44 7.26 -17.21
C MET A 313 5.83 6.73 -16.81
N GLY A 314 5.90 5.66 -15.98
CA GLY A 314 7.14 5.05 -15.52
C GLY A 314 7.61 5.63 -14.18
N GLN A 315 7.14 5.06 -13.08
CA GLN A 315 7.55 5.44 -11.73
C GLN A 315 8.33 4.29 -11.05
N MET A 316 7.74 3.09 -10.99
CA MET A 316 8.40 1.92 -10.37
C MET A 316 9.67 1.52 -11.12
N ILE A 317 9.74 1.75 -12.42
CA ILE A 317 10.95 1.50 -13.22
C ILE A 317 12.22 2.11 -12.63
N ASN A 318 12.10 3.24 -11.91
CA ASN A 318 13.26 3.88 -11.27
C ASN A 318 13.82 3.03 -10.12
N ASP A 319 12.95 2.39 -9.34
CA ASP A 319 13.39 1.48 -8.28
C ASP A 319 13.96 0.17 -8.86
N ILE A 320 13.43 -0.30 -10.00
CA ILE A 320 14.00 -1.44 -10.72
C ILE A 320 15.40 -1.07 -11.24
N LYS A 321 15.56 0.09 -11.90
CA LYS A 321 16.87 0.58 -12.37
C LYS A 321 17.88 0.72 -11.24
N LEU A 322 17.45 1.27 -10.11
CA LEU A 322 18.28 1.36 -8.91
C LEU A 322 18.68 -0.03 -8.39
N SER A 323 17.75 -0.98 -8.42
CA SER A 323 17.99 -2.35 -7.94
C SER A 323 18.99 -3.11 -8.80
N VAL A 324 18.89 -3.00 -10.14
CA VAL A 324 19.77 -3.74 -11.06
C VAL A 324 21.15 -3.13 -11.20
N ASP A 325 21.33 -1.88 -10.74
CA ASP A 325 22.64 -1.18 -10.69
C ASP A 325 23.42 -1.22 -12.02
N GLY A 326 22.70 -1.01 -13.12
CA GLY A 326 23.29 -0.99 -14.47
C GLY A 326 23.72 -2.34 -15.04
N LYS A 327 23.54 -3.47 -14.33
CA LYS A 327 23.95 -4.81 -14.81
C LYS A 327 23.25 -5.23 -16.10
N VAL A 328 21.98 -4.87 -16.24
CA VAL A 328 21.16 -5.21 -17.42
C VAL A 328 20.22 -4.05 -17.77
N PRO A 329 19.76 -3.96 -19.03
CA PRO A 329 18.80 -2.95 -19.44
C PRO A 329 17.44 -3.14 -18.75
N VAL A 330 16.76 -2.00 -18.49
CA VAL A 330 15.40 -1.94 -17.94
C VAL A 330 14.54 -1.10 -18.86
N GLU A 331 13.58 -1.74 -19.49
CA GLU A 331 12.63 -1.12 -20.43
C GLU A 331 11.29 -0.87 -19.80
N LEU A 332 10.44 -0.06 -20.44
CA LEU A 332 9.11 0.31 -19.99
C LEU A 332 8.04 -0.03 -21.02
N ILE A 333 7.05 -0.81 -20.60
CA ILE A 333 5.76 -0.91 -21.26
C ILE A 333 4.75 -0.17 -20.38
N HIS A 334 4.02 0.79 -20.94
CA HIS A 334 3.15 1.61 -20.11
C HIS A 334 1.85 2.02 -20.79
N LYS A 335 0.88 2.34 -19.98
CA LYS A 335 -0.35 3.02 -20.36
C LYS A 335 -0.60 4.12 -19.33
N PRO A 336 -0.80 5.37 -19.73
CA PRO A 336 -0.87 6.49 -18.77
C PRO A 336 -1.99 6.37 -17.74
N VAL A 337 -3.17 5.83 -18.13
CA VAL A 337 -4.37 5.75 -17.29
C VAL A 337 -5.37 4.74 -17.88
N GLY A 338 -6.27 4.23 -17.06
CA GLY A 338 -7.33 3.30 -17.43
C GLY A 338 -7.00 1.85 -17.08
N ALA A 339 -7.61 0.90 -17.79
CA ALA A 339 -7.29 -0.51 -17.61
C ALA A 339 -5.85 -0.79 -18.04
N PRO A 340 -5.13 -1.72 -17.40
CA PRO A 340 -3.81 -2.16 -17.84
C PRO A 340 -3.79 -2.55 -19.32
N PRO A 341 -2.63 -2.50 -19.99
CA PRO A 341 -2.50 -3.04 -21.35
C PRO A 341 -2.96 -4.50 -21.38
N ALA A 342 -3.60 -4.92 -22.49
CA ALA A 342 -4.03 -6.31 -22.64
C ALA A 342 -2.82 -7.27 -22.64
N PRO A 343 -2.96 -8.50 -22.16
CA PRO A 343 -1.87 -9.47 -22.15
C PRO A 343 -1.23 -9.70 -23.52
N GLU A 344 -2.04 -9.70 -24.57
CA GLU A 344 -1.62 -9.86 -25.97
C GLU A 344 -0.77 -8.68 -26.43
N ASP A 345 -1.17 -7.45 -26.07
CA ASP A 345 -0.41 -6.22 -26.39
C ASP A 345 0.92 -6.17 -25.65
N ILE A 346 0.95 -6.61 -24.39
CA ILE A 346 2.18 -6.73 -23.60
C ILE A 346 3.08 -7.77 -24.27
N ALA A 347 2.57 -8.94 -24.64
CA ALA A 347 3.36 -9.99 -25.27
C ALA A 347 3.95 -9.55 -26.59
N ALA A 348 3.20 -8.83 -27.44
CA ALA A 348 3.69 -8.28 -28.70
C ALA A 348 4.85 -7.31 -28.49
N GLN A 349 4.71 -6.37 -27.53
CA GLN A 349 5.80 -5.44 -27.20
C GLN A 349 7.03 -6.16 -26.60
N VAL A 350 6.83 -7.22 -25.82
CA VAL A 350 7.93 -8.04 -25.31
C VAL A 350 8.70 -8.71 -26.46
N GLU A 351 8.00 -9.20 -27.50
CA GLU A 351 8.63 -9.78 -28.69
C GLU A 351 9.48 -8.76 -29.48
N GLU A 352 9.00 -7.51 -29.56
CA GLU A 352 9.75 -6.41 -30.20
C GLU A 352 10.99 -6.00 -29.41
N LEU A 353 10.93 -6.12 -28.08
CA LEU A 353 12.02 -5.76 -27.17
C LEU A 353 12.99 -6.91 -26.89
N ALA A 354 12.66 -8.15 -27.27
CA ALA A 354 13.47 -9.34 -26.98
C ALA A 354 14.73 -9.38 -27.86
#